data_730604f238af6e58cb8d3161c0ced817
#
_entry.id   730604f238af6e58cb8d3161c0ced817
#
_cell.length_a   1.000
_cell.length_b   1.000
_cell.length_c   1.000
_cell.angle_alpha   90.00
_cell.angle_beta   90.00
_cell.angle_gamma   90.00
#
_symmetry.space_group_name_H-M   'P 1'
#
loop_
_entity.id
_entity.type
_entity.pdbx_description
1 polymer ?
#
loop_
_entity_poly.entity_id
_entity_poly.type
_entity_poly.pdbx_seq_one_letter_code
_entity_poly.pdbx_strand_id
1 'polypeptide(L)'
;MSVLPKTESRVDLFIAILVVSSVASTFISMSTEIFMANQVPPELRGRASGWSQAGNLGGAGIGGGIGLLLAENVSSSWVSGAVLAAICIVCWGATLFLPPLRVVRTAGVNYAAHLLEVGRNVIGVARSRLGYLALIIMILPVGSGGVPWAAIAGEWQVGANLVAFVNGISGGIASIVGALIAGYVCDRMDLKKAYSMFGLFVGLVTVAMIALPRTPTVFVGGVLAYQAMVGMAYTGYAAIVLEAIGKKSPATNWNLMAALSNIPIAAMSQIDGHVHDTYGTDMMLLGELAFPAAALAIFWTFVWLTRPRGSGA
;
A
#
# COMPACT_ATOMS: atom_id res chain seq x y z
N MET A 1 22.61 -2.74 21.39
CA MET A 1 22.52 -1.35 21.88
C MET A 1 23.73 -0.47 21.59
N SER A 2 24.62 -0.87 20.68
CA SER A 2 25.85 -0.14 20.37
C SER A 2 25.91 0.43 18.95
N VAL A 3 24.80 0.47 18.24
CA VAL A 3 24.74 0.90 16.83
C VAL A 3 24.37 2.38 16.66
N LEU A 4 23.95 3.01 17.74
CA LEU A 4 23.64 4.45 17.79
C LEU A 4 24.54 5.25 18.78
N PRO A 5 25.84 5.06 18.82
CA PRO A 5 26.62 5.66 19.89
C PRO A 5 27.07 7.08 19.61
N LYS A 6 26.56 7.80 18.73
CA LYS A 6 26.94 9.20 18.45
C LYS A 6 25.87 9.93 17.62
N THR A 7 24.62 9.49 17.73
CA THR A 7 23.54 9.97 16.88
C THR A 7 23.07 11.36 17.25
N GLU A 8 23.24 11.78 18.51
CA GLU A 8 22.86 13.13 18.93
C GLU A 8 23.61 14.23 18.16
N SER A 9 24.84 13.96 17.70
CA SER A 9 25.60 14.91 16.88
C SER A 9 25.42 14.75 15.35
N ARG A 10 24.55 13.81 14.88
CA ARG A 10 24.37 13.52 13.45
C ARG A 10 22.93 13.29 13.05
N VAL A 11 21.99 13.79 13.84
CA VAL A 11 20.54 13.68 13.53
C VAL A 11 20.23 14.29 12.17
N ASP A 12 20.85 15.45 11.84
CA ASP A 12 20.65 16.12 10.58
C ASP A 12 21.12 15.25 9.38
N LEU A 13 22.27 14.58 9.54
CA LEU A 13 22.77 13.65 8.50
C LEU A 13 21.83 12.45 8.32
N PHE A 14 21.31 11.91 9.42
CA PHE A 14 20.34 10.80 9.37
C PHE A 14 19.04 11.23 8.67
N ILE A 15 18.51 12.40 9.00
CA ILE A 15 17.32 12.96 8.34
C ILE A 15 17.61 13.18 6.85
N ALA A 16 18.77 13.75 6.50
CA ALA A 16 19.15 13.95 5.10
C ALA A 16 19.19 12.62 4.31
N ILE A 17 19.78 11.58 4.89
CA ILE A 17 19.81 10.24 4.28
C ILE A 17 18.40 9.67 4.09
N LEU A 18 17.52 9.81 5.10
CA LEU A 18 16.13 9.37 5.00
C LEU A 18 15.38 10.11 3.89
N VAL A 19 15.56 11.43 3.78
CA VAL A 19 14.93 12.23 2.71
C VAL A 19 15.43 11.78 1.34
N VAL A 20 16.73 11.64 1.15
CA VAL A 20 17.32 11.18 -0.12
C VAL A 20 16.82 9.77 -0.48
N SER A 21 16.76 8.86 0.50
CA SER A 21 16.26 7.50 0.30
C SER A 21 14.77 7.50 -0.09
N SER A 22 13.95 8.34 0.55
CA SER A 22 12.52 8.47 0.24
C SER A 22 12.30 9.03 -1.17
N VAL A 23 13.09 10.04 -1.56
CA VAL A 23 13.05 10.60 -2.92
C VAL A 23 13.45 9.53 -3.94
N ALA A 24 14.55 8.79 -3.71
CA ALA A 24 14.96 7.71 -4.60
C ALA A 24 13.90 6.62 -4.74
N SER A 25 13.27 6.20 -3.64
CA SER A 25 12.17 5.22 -3.65
C SER A 25 10.97 5.72 -4.45
N THR A 26 10.64 7.02 -4.35
CA THR A 26 9.58 7.64 -5.15
C THR A 26 9.88 7.57 -6.64
N PHE A 27 11.13 7.83 -7.07
CA PHE A 27 11.51 7.71 -8.49
C PHE A 27 11.43 6.28 -9.01
N ILE A 28 11.79 5.28 -8.20
CA ILE A 28 11.64 3.86 -8.56
C ILE A 28 10.17 3.51 -8.76
N SER A 29 9.32 3.90 -7.82
CA SER A 29 7.87 3.69 -7.91
C SER A 29 7.28 4.36 -9.16
N MET A 30 7.60 5.65 -9.40
CA MET A 30 7.18 6.37 -10.60
C MET A 30 7.56 5.67 -11.90
N SER A 31 8.77 5.13 -11.98
CA SER A 31 9.26 4.44 -13.18
C SER A 31 8.45 3.17 -13.45
N THR A 32 8.15 2.39 -12.41
CA THR A 32 7.34 1.18 -12.50
C THR A 32 5.91 1.51 -12.97
N GLU A 33 5.31 2.56 -12.41
CA GLU A 33 3.94 2.96 -12.72
C GLU A 33 3.80 3.53 -14.15
N ILE A 34 4.80 4.31 -14.60
CA ILE A 34 4.87 4.76 -16.01
C ILE A 34 4.92 3.55 -16.95
N PHE A 35 5.73 2.57 -16.61
CA PHE A 35 5.86 1.35 -17.41
C PHE A 35 4.51 0.61 -17.47
N MET A 36 3.89 0.36 -16.32
CA MET A 36 2.60 -0.32 -16.25
C MET A 36 1.50 0.43 -17.01
N ALA A 37 1.39 1.75 -16.83
CA ALA A 37 0.37 2.56 -17.49
C ALA A 37 0.47 2.55 -19.03
N ASN A 38 1.69 2.38 -19.57
CA ASN A 38 1.93 2.43 -21.01
C ASN A 38 1.97 1.05 -21.69
N GLN A 39 2.41 0.00 -20.99
CA GLN A 39 2.68 -1.31 -21.57
C GLN A 39 1.62 -2.36 -21.22
N VAL A 40 0.91 -2.20 -20.09
CA VAL A 40 -0.05 -3.18 -19.63
C VAL A 40 -1.41 -2.95 -20.30
N PRO A 41 -1.93 -3.96 -21.03
CA PRO A 41 -3.27 -3.89 -21.62
C PRO A 41 -4.33 -3.85 -20.51
N PRO A 42 -5.52 -3.26 -20.78
CA PRO A 42 -6.57 -3.09 -19.77
C PRO A 42 -6.97 -4.40 -19.07
N GLU A 43 -6.97 -5.51 -19.81
CA GLU A 43 -7.42 -6.83 -19.34
C GLU A 43 -6.45 -7.47 -18.33
N LEU A 44 -5.22 -6.95 -18.24
CA LEU A 44 -4.16 -7.46 -17.37
C LEU A 44 -3.78 -6.50 -16.24
N ARG A 45 -4.49 -5.40 -16.10
CA ARG A 45 -4.17 -4.37 -15.08
C ARG A 45 -4.29 -4.90 -13.65
N GLY A 46 -5.25 -5.77 -13.39
CA GLY A 46 -5.40 -6.44 -12.11
C GLY A 46 -4.16 -7.25 -11.74
N ARG A 47 -3.73 -8.14 -12.63
CA ARG A 47 -2.51 -8.95 -12.42
C ARG A 47 -1.25 -8.12 -12.31
N ALA A 48 -1.09 -7.10 -13.16
CA ALA A 48 0.06 -6.20 -13.07
C ALA A 48 0.10 -5.47 -11.72
N SER A 49 -1.04 -4.96 -11.24
CA SER A 49 -1.18 -4.37 -9.92
C SER A 49 -0.88 -5.37 -8.81
N GLY A 50 -1.33 -6.62 -8.96
CA GLY A 50 -1.03 -7.71 -8.03
C GLY A 50 0.47 -7.96 -7.89
N TRP A 51 1.19 -8.08 -8.99
CA TRP A 51 2.65 -8.24 -8.99
C TRP A 51 3.36 -7.01 -8.42
N SER A 52 2.91 -5.80 -8.77
CA SER A 52 3.46 -4.55 -8.22
C SER A 52 3.30 -4.50 -6.70
N GLN A 53 2.11 -4.80 -6.18
CA GLN A 53 1.87 -4.78 -4.74
C GLN A 53 2.51 -5.96 -4.00
N ALA A 54 2.64 -7.12 -4.63
CA ALA A 54 3.43 -8.23 -4.10
C ALA A 54 4.90 -7.82 -3.91
N GLY A 55 5.47 -7.12 -4.88
CA GLY A 55 6.83 -6.55 -4.77
C GLY A 55 6.93 -5.47 -3.69
N ASN A 56 5.94 -4.56 -3.61
CA ASN A 56 5.93 -3.46 -2.65
C ASN A 56 5.78 -3.96 -1.20
N LEU A 57 4.66 -4.63 -0.88
CA LEU A 57 4.37 -5.08 0.48
C LEU A 57 5.25 -6.25 0.91
N GLY A 58 5.43 -7.24 0.02
CA GLY A 58 6.28 -8.38 0.28
C GLY A 58 7.75 -7.98 0.41
N GLY A 59 8.23 -7.10 -0.47
CA GLY A 59 9.58 -6.55 -0.42
C GLY A 59 9.84 -5.76 0.86
N ALA A 60 8.86 -4.94 1.30
CA ALA A 60 8.96 -4.21 2.56
C ALA A 60 9.03 -5.16 3.77
N GLY A 61 8.16 -6.18 3.84
CA GLY A 61 8.15 -7.16 4.92
C GLY A 61 9.42 -8.02 4.95
N ILE A 62 9.79 -8.63 3.81
CA ILE A 62 10.97 -9.49 3.71
C ILE A 62 12.26 -8.67 3.90
N GLY A 63 12.37 -7.50 3.24
CA GLY A 63 13.54 -6.63 3.34
C GLY A 63 13.72 -6.07 4.75
N GLY A 64 12.64 -5.64 5.39
CA GLY A 64 12.66 -5.19 6.78
C GLY A 64 13.05 -6.32 7.73
N GLY A 65 12.49 -7.52 7.54
CA GLY A 65 12.85 -8.70 8.34
C GLY A 65 14.31 -9.11 8.17
N ILE A 66 14.83 -9.15 6.95
CA ILE A 66 16.26 -9.42 6.69
C ILE A 66 17.14 -8.36 7.34
N GLY A 67 16.76 -7.06 7.18
CA GLY A 67 17.52 -5.95 7.77
C GLY A 67 17.60 -6.07 9.29
N LEU A 68 16.49 -6.42 9.95
CA LEU A 68 16.45 -6.61 11.40
C LEU A 68 17.31 -7.80 11.85
N LEU A 69 17.16 -8.97 11.19
CA LEU A 69 17.96 -10.16 11.50
C LEU A 69 19.46 -9.90 11.35
N LEU A 70 19.88 -9.17 10.32
CA LEU A 70 21.28 -8.79 10.13
C LEU A 70 21.75 -7.82 11.20
N ALA A 71 20.93 -6.84 11.58
CA ALA A 71 21.26 -5.88 12.63
C ALA A 71 21.44 -6.52 14.00
N GLU A 72 20.70 -7.59 14.30
CA GLU A 72 20.81 -8.33 15.57
C GLU A 72 21.99 -9.30 15.60
N ASN A 73 22.32 -9.95 14.46
CA ASN A 73 23.29 -11.05 14.42
C ASN A 73 24.67 -10.66 13.89
N VAL A 74 24.80 -9.48 13.28
CA VAL A 74 26.08 -9.02 12.70
C VAL A 74 26.61 -7.83 13.46
N SER A 75 27.83 -7.92 13.95
CA SER A 75 28.48 -6.86 14.75
C SER A 75 28.72 -5.55 13.99
N SER A 76 28.82 -5.63 12.67
CA SER A 76 29.12 -4.45 11.82
C SER A 76 27.83 -3.86 11.23
N SER A 77 27.41 -2.71 11.72
CA SER A 77 26.15 -2.04 11.36
C SER A 77 25.99 -1.72 9.86
N TRP A 78 27.07 -1.55 9.12
CA TRP A 78 27.03 -1.26 7.69
C TRP A 78 26.65 -2.48 6.83
N VAL A 79 26.83 -3.71 7.34
CA VAL A 79 26.56 -4.96 6.60
C VAL A 79 25.07 -5.09 6.25
N SER A 80 24.17 -4.75 7.16
CA SER A 80 22.72 -4.76 6.90
C SER A 80 22.39 -3.85 5.71
N GLY A 81 22.93 -2.64 5.70
CA GLY A 81 22.75 -1.70 4.59
C GLY A 81 23.35 -2.21 3.28
N ALA A 82 24.53 -2.81 3.32
CA ALA A 82 25.21 -3.35 2.14
C ALA A 82 24.42 -4.52 1.51
N VAL A 83 23.90 -5.44 2.34
CA VAL A 83 23.09 -6.57 1.86
C VAL A 83 21.80 -6.08 1.22
N LEU A 84 21.08 -5.16 1.88
CA LEU A 84 19.86 -4.57 1.31
C LEU A 84 20.15 -3.81 0.00
N ALA A 85 21.25 -3.06 -0.06
CA ALA A 85 21.68 -2.39 -1.28
C ALA A 85 22.00 -3.39 -2.41
N ALA A 86 22.67 -4.49 -2.10
CA ALA A 86 22.97 -5.55 -3.07
C ALA A 86 21.66 -6.17 -3.62
N ILE A 87 20.67 -6.45 -2.76
CA ILE A 87 19.34 -6.92 -3.18
C ILE A 87 18.69 -5.89 -4.14
N CYS A 88 18.73 -4.61 -3.81
CA CYS A 88 18.19 -3.55 -4.67
C CYS A 88 18.88 -3.50 -6.04
N ILE A 89 20.24 -3.66 -6.07
CA ILE A 89 21.00 -3.69 -7.32
C ILE A 89 20.62 -4.90 -8.18
N VAL A 90 20.46 -6.08 -7.58
CA VAL A 90 20.00 -7.28 -8.30
C VAL A 90 18.59 -7.07 -8.87
N CYS A 91 17.69 -6.51 -8.08
CA CYS A 91 16.32 -6.16 -8.55
C CYS A 91 16.36 -5.12 -9.68
N TRP A 92 17.26 -4.12 -9.58
CA TRP A 92 17.46 -3.15 -10.67
C TRP A 92 17.94 -3.82 -11.95
N GLY A 93 18.75 -4.86 -11.87
CA GLY A 93 19.20 -5.65 -13.03
C GLY A 93 18.05 -6.21 -13.88
N ALA A 94 16.87 -6.44 -13.29
CA ALA A 94 15.68 -6.85 -14.05
C ALA A 94 15.23 -5.81 -15.08
N THR A 95 15.54 -4.54 -14.87
CA THR A 95 15.21 -3.45 -15.82
C THR A 95 15.95 -3.57 -17.14
N LEU A 96 17.08 -4.28 -17.17
CA LEU A 96 17.85 -4.52 -18.40
C LEU A 96 17.11 -5.41 -19.40
N PHE A 97 16.12 -6.18 -18.93
CA PHE A 97 15.31 -7.08 -19.76
C PHE A 97 13.98 -6.43 -20.20
N LEU A 98 13.71 -5.19 -19.77
CA LEU A 98 12.48 -4.50 -20.15
C LEU A 98 12.56 -3.96 -21.58
N PRO A 99 11.47 -4.04 -22.37
CA PRO A 99 11.44 -3.41 -23.69
C PRO A 99 11.60 -1.88 -23.55
N PRO A 100 12.34 -1.25 -24.49
CA PRO A 100 12.56 0.19 -24.41
C PRO A 100 11.25 0.95 -24.54
N LEU A 101 10.98 1.86 -23.59
CA LEU A 101 9.89 2.82 -23.72
C LEU A 101 10.23 3.80 -24.84
N ARG A 102 9.33 3.96 -25.81
CA ARG A 102 9.44 5.03 -26.80
C ARG A 102 9.17 6.37 -26.13
N VAL A 103 10.22 7.01 -25.65
CA VAL A 103 10.13 8.37 -25.12
C VAL A 103 10.09 9.31 -26.30
N VAL A 104 8.97 9.99 -26.50
CA VAL A 104 8.89 11.10 -27.44
C VAL A 104 9.66 12.27 -26.81
N ARG A 105 10.92 12.46 -27.22
CA ARG A 105 11.70 13.64 -26.86
C ARG A 105 11.09 14.85 -27.57
N THR A 106 10.37 15.66 -26.88
CA THR A 106 9.98 17.00 -27.36
C THR A 106 11.19 17.93 -27.15
N ALA A 107 11.92 18.18 -28.23
CA ALA A 107 12.97 19.21 -28.21
C ALA A 107 12.31 20.60 -28.03
N GLY A 108 12.82 21.41 -27.12
CA GLY A 108 12.34 22.77 -26.89
C GLY A 108 11.16 22.89 -25.91
N VAL A 109 11.10 22.02 -24.88
CA VAL A 109 10.05 22.08 -23.87
C VAL A 109 10.11 23.40 -23.09
N ASN A 110 9.09 24.22 -23.23
CA ASN A 110 8.84 25.32 -22.30
C ASN A 110 8.32 24.70 -20.98
N TYR A 111 9.18 24.69 -19.95
CA TYR A 111 8.86 24.08 -18.65
C TYR A 111 7.56 24.61 -18.03
N ALA A 112 7.27 25.92 -18.18
CA ALA A 112 6.05 26.52 -17.67
C ALA A 112 4.80 25.98 -18.41
N ALA A 113 4.86 25.86 -19.73
CA ALA A 113 3.79 25.27 -20.53
C ALA A 113 3.57 23.79 -20.17
N HIS A 114 4.67 23.06 -19.95
CA HIS A 114 4.59 21.65 -19.54
C HIS A 114 3.96 21.49 -18.15
N LEU A 115 4.33 22.30 -17.16
CA LEU A 115 3.71 22.29 -15.83
C LEU A 115 2.22 22.62 -15.89
N LEU A 116 1.82 23.60 -16.73
CA LEU A 116 0.41 23.90 -16.94
C LEU A 116 -0.34 22.75 -17.60
N GLU A 117 0.29 22.04 -18.54
CA GLU A 117 -0.29 20.85 -19.16
C GLU A 117 -0.47 19.72 -18.15
N VAL A 118 0.52 19.44 -17.32
CA VAL A 118 0.43 18.47 -16.22
C VAL A 118 -0.71 18.85 -15.28
N GLY A 119 -0.80 20.11 -14.86
CA GLY A 119 -1.90 20.58 -14.02
C GLY A 119 -3.28 20.41 -14.66
N ARG A 120 -3.41 20.70 -15.96
CA ARG A 120 -4.66 20.45 -16.71
C ARG A 120 -5.02 18.96 -16.78
N ASN A 121 -4.01 18.09 -16.95
CA ASN A 121 -4.22 16.63 -16.97
C ASN A 121 -4.71 16.12 -15.62
N VAL A 122 -4.10 16.56 -14.50
CA VAL A 122 -4.54 16.23 -13.14
C VAL A 122 -5.99 16.65 -12.91
N ILE A 123 -6.33 17.90 -13.26
CA ILE A 123 -7.71 18.41 -13.16
C ILE A 123 -8.66 17.62 -14.07
N GLY A 124 -8.20 17.24 -15.27
CA GLY A 124 -8.96 16.41 -16.21
C GLY A 124 -9.30 15.04 -15.63
N VAL A 125 -8.34 14.39 -14.98
CA VAL A 125 -8.57 13.11 -14.26
C VAL A 125 -9.58 13.33 -13.13
N ALA A 126 -9.37 14.33 -12.29
CA ALA A 126 -10.28 14.63 -11.18
C ALA A 126 -11.72 14.96 -11.62
N ARG A 127 -11.91 15.53 -12.81
CA ARG A 127 -13.24 15.83 -13.39
C ARG A 127 -13.86 14.64 -14.12
N SER A 128 -13.10 13.62 -14.49
CA SER A 128 -13.65 12.40 -15.08
C SER A 128 -14.42 11.61 -14.03
N ARG A 129 -15.51 10.92 -14.45
CA ARG A 129 -16.31 10.12 -13.52
C ARG A 129 -15.48 9.05 -12.82
N LEU A 130 -14.59 8.39 -13.55
CA LEU A 130 -13.71 7.38 -12.99
C LEU A 130 -12.69 7.99 -12.04
N GLY A 131 -12.08 9.13 -12.43
CA GLY A 131 -11.07 9.79 -11.61
C GLY A 131 -11.61 10.35 -10.30
N TYR A 132 -12.78 11.00 -10.29
CA TYR A 132 -13.33 11.51 -9.03
C TYR A 132 -13.84 10.39 -8.11
N LEU A 133 -14.37 9.30 -8.67
CA LEU A 133 -14.70 8.10 -7.87
C LEU A 133 -13.44 7.47 -7.27
N ALA A 134 -12.35 7.41 -8.04
CA ALA A 134 -11.06 6.96 -7.52
C ALA A 134 -10.56 7.90 -6.40
N LEU A 135 -10.65 9.21 -6.57
CA LEU A 135 -10.27 10.18 -5.52
C LEU A 135 -11.10 10.00 -4.25
N ILE A 136 -12.42 9.82 -4.36
CA ILE A 136 -13.27 9.59 -3.19
C ILE A 136 -12.85 8.32 -2.47
N ILE A 137 -12.70 7.20 -3.19
CA ILE A 137 -12.36 5.92 -2.55
C ILE A 137 -10.95 5.92 -1.93
N MET A 138 -10.04 6.80 -2.41
CA MET A 138 -8.69 6.94 -1.88
C MET A 138 -8.64 7.65 -0.52
N ILE A 139 -9.58 8.55 -0.24
CA ILE A 139 -9.66 9.27 1.03
C ILE A 139 -10.53 8.56 2.07
N LEU A 140 -11.16 7.45 1.69
CA LEU A 140 -11.97 6.64 2.60
C LEU A 140 -11.09 5.55 3.27
N PRO A 141 -11.34 5.20 4.53
CA PRO A 141 -10.53 4.23 5.29
C PRO A 141 -10.83 2.78 4.89
N VAL A 142 -10.80 2.48 3.60
CA VAL A 142 -11.07 1.15 3.07
C VAL A 142 -9.76 0.38 2.94
N GLY A 143 -9.55 -0.63 3.80
CA GLY A 143 -8.32 -1.44 3.79
C GLY A 143 -7.06 -0.69 4.19
N SER A 144 -7.18 0.33 5.02
CA SER A 144 -6.06 1.18 5.47
C SER A 144 -4.98 0.46 6.29
N GLY A 145 -5.33 -0.64 6.96
CA GLY A 145 -4.33 -1.51 7.58
C GLY A 145 -3.59 -0.90 8.77
N GLY A 146 -4.31 -0.29 9.72
CA GLY A 146 -3.73 0.50 10.80
C GLY A 146 -3.47 -0.21 12.13
N VAL A 147 -3.86 -1.48 12.31
CA VAL A 147 -3.79 -2.18 13.61
C VAL A 147 -2.37 -2.26 14.18
N PRO A 148 -2.14 -1.75 15.39
CA PRO A 148 -0.83 -1.78 16.05
C PRO A 148 -0.56 -3.16 16.70
N TRP A 149 -0.37 -4.20 15.90
CA TRP A 149 -0.23 -5.59 16.34
C TRP A 149 0.79 -5.80 17.46
N ALA A 150 1.87 -5.03 17.45
CA ALA A 150 2.90 -5.12 18.48
C ALA A 150 2.39 -4.66 19.86
N ALA A 151 1.49 -3.67 19.89
CA ALA A 151 0.95 -3.13 21.14
C ALA A 151 -0.01 -4.12 21.82
N ILE A 152 -0.80 -4.85 21.02
CA ILE A 152 -1.85 -5.75 21.54
C ILE A 152 -1.40 -7.20 21.70
N ALA A 153 -0.23 -7.59 21.19
CA ALA A 153 0.27 -8.97 21.17
C ALA A 153 0.32 -9.64 22.57
N GLY A 154 0.56 -8.85 23.62
CA GLY A 154 0.58 -9.31 25.00
C GLY A 154 -0.73 -9.95 25.45
N GLU A 155 -1.87 -9.50 24.92
CA GLU A 155 -3.17 -10.07 25.24
C GLU A 155 -3.36 -11.50 24.70
N TRP A 156 -2.65 -11.86 23.64
CA TRP A 156 -2.57 -13.22 23.09
C TRP A 156 -1.35 -14.00 23.60
N GLN A 157 -0.66 -13.49 24.63
CA GLN A 157 0.54 -14.13 25.23
C GLN A 157 1.67 -14.34 24.19
N VAL A 158 1.81 -13.41 23.24
CA VAL A 158 2.81 -13.50 22.17
C VAL A 158 4.00 -12.63 22.50
N GLY A 159 5.20 -13.23 22.49
CA GLY A 159 6.45 -12.52 22.74
C GLY A 159 6.94 -11.71 21.52
N ALA A 160 7.79 -10.72 21.78
CA ALA A 160 8.28 -9.76 20.80
C ALA A 160 8.92 -10.41 19.55
N ASN A 161 9.69 -11.49 19.73
CA ASN A 161 10.35 -12.19 18.61
C ASN A 161 9.34 -12.79 17.62
N LEU A 162 8.25 -13.41 18.14
CA LEU A 162 7.21 -13.99 17.30
C LEU A 162 6.41 -12.87 16.60
N VAL A 163 6.14 -11.78 17.30
CA VAL A 163 5.50 -10.59 16.71
C VAL A 163 6.33 -10.03 15.55
N ALA A 164 7.64 -9.86 15.74
CA ALA A 164 8.55 -9.37 14.71
C ALA A 164 8.60 -10.30 13.50
N PHE A 165 8.64 -11.61 13.72
CA PHE A 165 8.64 -12.62 12.65
C PHE A 165 7.33 -12.62 11.86
N VAL A 166 6.19 -12.57 12.57
CA VAL A 166 4.85 -12.62 11.96
C VAL A 166 4.52 -11.33 11.21
N ASN A 167 4.85 -10.16 11.76
CA ASN A 167 4.63 -8.88 11.08
C ASN A 167 5.66 -8.59 9.97
N GLY A 168 6.86 -9.15 10.08
CA GLY A 168 7.93 -8.99 9.10
C GLY A 168 7.83 -10.00 7.95
N ILE A 169 8.71 -10.99 7.98
CA ILE A 169 8.88 -11.93 6.86
C ILE A 169 7.60 -12.69 6.52
N SER A 170 6.96 -13.29 7.53
CA SER A 170 5.74 -14.09 7.30
C SER A 170 4.57 -13.23 6.83
N GLY A 171 4.38 -12.05 7.41
CA GLY A 171 3.37 -11.09 7.00
C GLY A 171 3.60 -10.57 5.58
N GLY A 172 4.87 -10.32 5.21
CA GLY A 172 5.26 -9.98 3.84
C GLY A 172 4.88 -11.08 2.84
N ILE A 173 5.16 -12.35 3.18
CA ILE A 173 4.77 -13.50 2.34
C ILE A 173 3.24 -13.60 2.24
N ALA A 174 2.51 -13.44 3.34
CA ALA A 174 1.06 -13.44 3.32
C ALA A 174 0.49 -12.31 2.45
N SER A 175 1.08 -11.11 2.50
CA SER A 175 0.70 -9.99 1.64
C SER A 175 0.97 -10.27 0.15
N ILE A 176 2.08 -10.95 -0.19
CA ILE A 176 2.35 -11.40 -1.57
C ILE A 176 1.23 -12.31 -2.05
N VAL A 177 0.86 -13.31 -1.27
CA VAL A 177 -0.19 -14.28 -1.64
C VAL A 177 -1.52 -13.55 -1.85
N GLY A 178 -1.89 -12.67 -0.91
CA GLY A 178 -3.10 -11.85 -1.04
C GLY A 178 -3.10 -10.97 -2.29
N ALA A 179 -2.00 -10.28 -2.56
CA ALA A 179 -1.85 -9.41 -3.71
C ALA A 179 -2.00 -10.17 -5.04
N LEU A 180 -1.37 -11.33 -5.18
CA LEU A 180 -1.46 -12.14 -6.39
C LEU A 180 -2.87 -12.70 -6.62
N ILE A 181 -3.54 -13.18 -5.57
CA ILE A 181 -4.95 -13.62 -5.64
C ILE A 181 -5.84 -12.46 -6.07
N ALA A 182 -5.68 -11.30 -5.45
CA ALA A 182 -6.46 -10.12 -5.78
C ALA A 182 -6.25 -9.64 -7.21
N GLY A 183 -5.02 -9.71 -7.71
CA GLY A 183 -4.71 -9.38 -9.11
C GLY A 183 -5.54 -10.21 -10.09
N TYR A 184 -5.66 -11.51 -9.83
CA TYR A 184 -6.47 -12.41 -10.65
C TYR A 184 -7.99 -12.11 -10.53
N VAL A 185 -8.47 -11.75 -9.32
CA VAL A 185 -9.87 -11.37 -9.08
C VAL A 185 -10.19 -10.05 -9.77
N CYS A 186 -9.31 -9.06 -9.69
CA CYS A 186 -9.47 -7.75 -10.32
C CYS A 186 -9.58 -7.80 -11.84
N ASP A 187 -8.95 -8.77 -12.50
CA ASP A 187 -9.09 -8.96 -13.96
C ASP A 187 -10.48 -9.51 -14.36
N ARG A 188 -11.30 -9.99 -13.41
CA ARG A 188 -12.56 -10.71 -13.66
C ARG A 188 -13.81 -10.04 -13.11
N MET A 189 -13.63 -9.04 -12.26
CA MET A 189 -14.79 -8.34 -11.68
C MET A 189 -14.60 -6.83 -11.68
N ASP A 190 -15.69 -6.09 -11.48
CA ASP A 190 -15.63 -4.63 -11.35
C ASP A 190 -14.68 -4.24 -10.22
N LEU A 191 -13.69 -3.39 -10.52
CA LEU A 191 -12.61 -3.03 -9.60
C LEU A 191 -13.13 -2.39 -8.31
N LYS A 192 -14.21 -1.58 -8.38
CA LYS A 192 -14.80 -0.93 -7.19
C LYS A 192 -15.41 -1.97 -6.27
N LYS A 193 -16.08 -2.99 -6.85
CA LYS A 193 -16.65 -4.11 -6.07
C LYS A 193 -15.54 -4.96 -5.45
N ALA A 194 -14.50 -5.29 -6.24
CA ALA A 194 -13.34 -6.06 -5.76
C ALA A 194 -12.67 -5.35 -4.58
N TYR A 195 -12.35 -4.07 -4.72
CA TYR A 195 -11.73 -3.28 -3.65
C TYR A 195 -12.61 -3.17 -2.41
N SER A 196 -13.93 -2.92 -2.60
CA SER A 196 -14.87 -2.88 -1.48
C SER A 196 -14.92 -4.21 -0.72
N MET A 197 -14.94 -5.32 -1.43
CA MET A 197 -14.92 -6.66 -0.85
C MET A 197 -13.64 -6.91 -0.08
N PHE A 198 -12.48 -6.57 -0.65
CA PHE A 198 -11.19 -6.76 0.00
C PHE A 198 -11.06 -5.92 1.28
N GLY A 199 -11.51 -4.66 1.24
CA GLY A 199 -11.52 -3.80 2.43
C GLY A 199 -12.41 -4.35 3.55
N LEU A 200 -13.57 -4.90 3.23
CA LEU A 200 -14.42 -5.56 4.22
C LEU A 200 -13.77 -6.83 4.78
N PHE A 201 -13.05 -7.59 3.96
CA PHE A 201 -12.35 -8.80 4.44
C PHE A 201 -11.26 -8.47 5.46
N VAL A 202 -10.58 -7.33 5.33
CA VAL A 202 -9.64 -6.85 6.37
C VAL A 202 -10.34 -6.75 7.72
N GLY A 203 -11.48 -6.05 7.79
CA GLY A 203 -12.25 -5.88 9.02
C GLY A 203 -12.92 -7.18 9.52
N LEU A 204 -13.33 -8.08 8.62
CA LEU A 204 -13.89 -9.37 9.04
C LEU A 204 -12.85 -10.25 9.76
N VAL A 205 -11.58 -10.18 9.36
CA VAL A 205 -10.51 -10.89 10.07
C VAL A 205 -10.34 -10.35 11.49
N THR A 206 -10.38 -9.03 11.68
CA THR A 206 -10.25 -8.43 13.02
C THR A 206 -11.42 -8.78 13.93
N VAL A 207 -12.63 -8.76 13.40
CA VAL A 207 -13.83 -9.20 14.14
C VAL A 207 -13.79 -10.69 14.47
N ALA A 208 -13.29 -11.54 13.56
CA ALA A 208 -13.11 -12.95 13.86
C ALA A 208 -12.12 -13.18 15.03
N MET A 209 -11.08 -12.35 15.13
CA MET A 209 -10.13 -12.43 16.26
C MET A 209 -10.75 -12.05 17.60
N ILE A 210 -11.79 -11.21 17.63
CA ILE A 210 -12.56 -10.91 18.86
C ILE A 210 -13.32 -12.15 19.35
N ALA A 211 -13.90 -12.90 18.40
CA ALA A 211 -14.72 -14.07 18.70
C ALA A 211 -13.92 -15.33 19.05
N LEU A 212 -12.62 -15.35 18.75
CA LEU A 212 -11.74 -16.49 18.98
C LEU A 212 -10.94 -16.37 20.29
N PRO A 213 -10.51 -17.50 20.89
CA PRO A 213 -9.71 -17.47 22.12
C PRO A 213 -8.39 -16.70 21.92
N ARG A 214 -8.00 -15.91 22.92
CA ARG A 214 -6.73 -15.16 22.90
C ARG A 214 -5.53 -16.07 23.13
N THR A 215 -5.13 -16.80 22.09
CA THR A 215 -3.99 -17.71 22.08
C THR A 215 -2.94 -17.27 21.05
N PRO A 216 -1.65 -17.64 21.22
CA PRO A 216 -0.61 -17.34 20.23
C PRO A 216 -0.94 -17.84 18.82
N THR A 217 -1.59 -19.00 18.70
CA THR A 217 -1.99 -19.56 17.40
C THR A 217 -3.03 -18.69 16.69
N VAL A 218 -4.03 -18.19 17.42
CA VAL A 218 -5.05 -17.29 16.88
C VAL A 218 -4.43 -15.96 16.47
N PHE A 219 -3.50 -15.43 17.26
CA PHE A 219 -2.77 -14.21 16.89
C PHE A 219 -2.01 -14.39 15.59
N VAL A 220 -1.19 -15.43 15.48
CA VAL A 220 -0.40 -15.72 14.27
C VAL A 220 -1.31 -15.88 13.04
N GLY A 221 -2.32 -16.74 13.15
CA GLY A 221 -3.28 -16.96 12.06
C GLY A 221 -4.05 -15.71 11.67
N GLY A 222 -4.51 -14.92 12.65
CA GLY A 222 -5.23 -13.67 12.44
C GLY A 222 -4.37 -12.60 11.77
N VAL A 223 -3.15 -12.38 12.26
CA VAL A 223 -2.23 -11.40 11.67
C VAL A 223 -1.85 -11.79 10.23
N LEU A 224 -1.55 -13.07 9.97
CA LEU A 224 -1.24 -13.51 8.61
C LEU A 224 -2.45 -13.38 7.67
N ALA A 225 -3.64 -13.73 8.13
CA ALA A 225 -4.87 -13.51 7.37
C ALA A 225 -5.12 -12.02 7.09
N TYR A 226 -4.95 -11.18 8.11
CA TYR A 226 -5.04 -9.73 7.98
C TYR A 226 -4.07 -9.18 6.93
N GLN A 227 -2.79 -9.55 7.00
CA GLN A 227 -1.77 -9.13 6.03
C GLN A 227 -2.09 -9.59 4.61
N ALA A 228 -2.64 -10.81 4.43
CA ALA A 228 -3.11 -11.27 3.13
C ALA A 228 -4.27 -10.40 2.61
N MET A 229 -5.25 -10.05 3.45
CA MET A 229 -6.38 -9.19 3.07
C MET A 229 -5.92 -7.76 2.78
N VAL A 230 -4.95 -7.23 3.52
CA VAL A 230 -4.29 -5.95 3.22
C VAL A 230 -3.61 -6.00 1.85
N GLY A 231 -2.87 -7.07 1.53
CA GLY A 231 -2.31 -7.28 0.20
C GLY A 231 -3.36 -7.27 -0.90
N MET A 232 -4.54 -7.87 -0.66
CA MET A 232 -5.68 -7.82 -1.58
C MET A 232 -6.22 -6.40 -1.74
N ALA A 233 -6.41 -5.66 -0.65
CA ALA A 233 -6.94 -4.31 -0.67
C ALA A 233 -6.01 -3.34 -1.42
N TYR A 234 -4.71 -3.40 -1.17
CA TYR A 234 -3.71 -2.60 -1.89
C TYR A 234 -3.67 -2.91 -3.38
N THR A 235 -3.85 -4.17 -3.77
CA THR A 235 -3.95 -4.55 -5.20
C THR A 235 -5.20 -3.98 -5.85
N GLY A 236 -6.35 -4.08 -5.20
CA GLY A 236 -7.60 -3.48 -5.67
C GLY A 236 -7.50 -1.96 -5.83
N TYR A 237 -6.89 -1.30 -4.84
CA TYR A 237 -6.51 0.11 -4.89
C TYR A 237 -5.65 0.43 -6.12
N ALA A 238 -4.52 -0.27 -6.28
CA ALA A 238 -3.57 -0.04 -7.37
C ALA A 238 -4.23 -0.22 -8.75
N ALA A 239 -5.09 -1.23 -8.90
CA ALA A 239 -5.83 -1.48 -10.13
C ALA A 239 -6.82 -0.35 -10.46
N ILE A 240 -7.56 0.19 -9.47
CA ILE A 240 -8.46 1.33 -9.66
C ILE A 240 -7.66 2.58 -10.09
N VAL A 241 -6.54 2.84 -9.43
CA VAL A 241 -5.69 3.99 -9.77
C VAL A 241 -5.14 3.83 -11.19
N LEU A 242 -4.62 2.67 -11.55
CA LEU A 242 -4.07 2.40 -12.88
C LEU A 242 -5.12 2.55 -13.99
N GLU A 243 -6.39 2.24 -13.70
CA GLU A 243 -7.50 2.50 -14.62
C GLU A 243 -7.82 3.99 -14.74
N ALA A 244 -7.80 4.72 -13.62
CA ALA A 244 -8.23 6.11 -13.54
C ALA A 244 -7.23 7.11 -14.12
N ILE A 245 -5.91 6.89 -13.94
CA ILE A 245 -4.86 7.88 -14.29
C ILE A 245 -4.66 8.04 -15.80
N GLY A 246 -5.05 7.04 -16.61
CA GLY A 246 -4.87 7.07 -18.06
C GLY A 246 -3.40 7.07 -18.48
N LYS A 247 -3.15 7.48 -19.76
CA LYS A 247 -1.79 7.49 -20.33
C LYS A 247 -1.11 8.86 -20.31
N LYS A 248 -1.84 9.94 -19.97
CA LYS A 248 -1.28 11.29 -19.89
C LYS A 248 -0.83 11.58 -18.46
N SER A 249 0.45 11.93 -18.30
CA SER A 249 1.07 12.22 -16.99
C SER A 249 0.83 11.14 -15.93
N PRO A 250 1.03 9.84 -16.25
CA PRO A 250 0.64 8.73 -15.35
C PRO A 250 1.38 8.79 -14.03
N ALA A 251 2.68 9.13 -14.03
CA ALA A 251 3.48 9.24 -12.81
C ALA A 251 2.94 10.29 -11.83
N THR A 252 2.61 11.49 -12.32
CA THR A 252 2.08 12.57 -11.47
C THR A 252 0.73 12.19 -10.89
N ASN A 253 -0.17 11.65 -11.73
CA ASN A 253 -1.50 11.22 -11.29
C ASN A 253 -1.41 10.09 -10.27
N TRP A 254 -0.52 9.10 -10.50
CA TRP A 254 -0.30 8.02 -9.55
C TRP A 254 0.18 8.53 -8.19
N ASN A 255 1.26 9.34 -8.17
CA ASN A 255 1.81 9.85 -6.93
C ASN A 255 0.82 10.73 -6.15
N LEU A 256 -0.03 11.50 -6.86
CA LEU A 256 -1.09 12.26 -6.21
C LEU A 256 -2.10 11.32 -5.53
N MET A 257 -2.56 10.28 -6.22
CA MET A 257 -3.47 9.28 -5.66
C MET A 257 -2.83 8.53 -4.48
N ALA A 258 -1.56 8.13 -4.63
CA ALA A 258 -0.81 7.47 -3.57
C ALA A 258 -0.62 8.37 -2.33
N ALA A 259 -0.33 9.66 -2.53
CA ALA A 259 -0.23 10.62 -1.43
C ALA A 259 -1.57 10.77 -0.68
N LEU A 260 -2.68 10.86 -1.42
CA LEU A 260 -4.01 10.97 -0.84
C LEU A 260 -4.41 9.70 -0.06
N SER A 261 -4.01 8.52 -0.52
CA SER A 261 -4.31 7.26 0.19
C SER A 261 -3.56 7.11 1.52
N ASN A 262 -2.51 7.87 1.76
CA ASN A 262 -1.84 7.89 3.06
C ASN A 262 -2.64 8.64 4.13
N ILE A 263 -3.58 9.51 3.75
CA ILE A 263 -4.43 10.25 4.69
C ILE A 263 -5.28 9.30 5.54
N PRO A 264 -6.10 8.39 4.95
CA PRO A 264 -6.88 7.44 5.75
C PRO A 264 -6.00 6.47 6.56
N ILE A 265 -4.82 6.07 6.06
CA ILE A 265 -3.88 5.23 6.81
C ILE A 265 -3.43 5.94 8.09
N ALA A 266 -2.98 7.19 7.97
CA ALA A 266 -2.56 7.98 9.13
C ALA A 266 -3.72 8.25 10.09
N ALA A 267 -4.92 8.56 9.57
CA ALA A 267 -6.10 8.81 10.38
C ALA A 267 -6.53 7.54 11.14
N MET A 268 -6.59 6.39 10.48
CA MET A 268 -6.96 5.12 11.12
C MET A 268 -5.94 4.71 12.18
N SER A 269 -4.64 4.84 11.92
CA SER A 269 -3.61 4.54 12.94
C SER A 269 -3.78 5.38 14.20
N GLN A 270 -4.18 6.66 14.09
CA GLN A 270 -4.46 7.51 15.24
C GLN A 270 -5.78 7.14 15.95
N ILE A 271 -6.83 6.83 15.16
CA ILE A 271 -8.12 6.40 15.67
C ILE A 271 -7.96 5.08 16.42
N ASP A 272 -7.26 4.12 15.85
CA ASP A 272 -7.02 2.80 16.45
C ASP A 272 -6.26 2.92 17.77
N GLY A 273 -5.19 3.74 17.80
CA GLY A 273 -4.48 4.02 19.05
C GLY A 273 -5.38 4.62 20.11
N HIS A 274 -6.16 5.67 19.78
CA HIS A 274 -7.07 6.33 20.70
C HIS A 274 -8.20 5.40 21.19
N VAL A 275 -8.79 4.63 20.27
CA VAL A 275 -9.85 3.68 20.61
C VAL A 275 -9.32 2.56 21.51
N HIS A 276 -8.13 2.04 21.20
CA HIS A 276 -7.45 1.06 22.04
C HIS A 276 -7.22 1.57 23.46
N ASP A 277 -6.65 2.78 23.58
CA ASP A 277 -6.34 3.38 24.90
C ASP A 277 -7.59 3.69 25.73
N THR A 278 -8.71 4.01 25.08
CA THR A 278 -9.94 4.46 25.75
C THR A 278 -10.94 3.34 25.98
N TYR A 279 -11.09 2.44 24.99
CA TYR A 279 -12.15 1.44 24.96
C TYR A 279 -11.63 0.01 24.87
N GLY A 280 -10.31 -0.16 24.74
CA GLY A 280 -9.65 -1.46 24.67
C GLY A 280 -9.59 -2.08 23.26
N THR A 281 -8.91 -3.22 23.20
CA THR A 281 -8.56 -3.92 21.97
C THR A 281 -9.78 -4.37 21.16
N ASP A 282 -10.83 -4.87 21.79
CA ASP A 282 -12.01 -5.39 21.08
C ASP A 282 -12.73 -4.28 20.32
N MET A 283 -12.86 -3.09 20.92
CA MET A 283 -13.49 -1.94 20.25
C MET A 283 -12.62 -1.40 19.10
N MET A 284 -11.30 -1.42 19.25
CA MET A 284 -10.37 -1.08 18.17
C MET A 284 -10.52 -2.06 16.99
N LEU A 285 -10.48 -3.36 17.26
CA LEU A 285 -10.64 -4.40 16.22
C LEU A 285 -12.02 -4.35 15.56
N LEU A 286 -13.07 -3.99 16.29
CA LEU A 286 -14.40 -3.75 15.71
C LEU A 286 -14.42 -2.51 14.81
N GLY A 287 -13.66 -1.49 15.17
CA GLY A 287 -13.48 -0.26 14.38
C GLY A 287 -12.93 -0.54 12.98
N GLU A 288 -12.00 -1.48 12.84
CA GLU A 288 -11.41 -1.92 11.57
C GLU A 288 -12.44 -2.49 10.57
N LEU A 289 -13.61 -2.92 11.04
CA LEU A 289 -14.75 -3.25 10.18
C LEU A 289 -15.75 -2.10 10.06
N ALA A 290 -16.06 -1.45 11.17
CA ALA A 290 -17.14 -0.47 11.23
C ALA A 290 -16.84 0.77 10.37
N PHE A 291 -15.64 1.33 10.45
CA PHE A 291 -15.24 2.50 9.67
C PHE A 291 -15.20 2.23 8.16
N PRO A 292 -14.55 1.16 7.65
CA PRO A 292 -14.60 0.80 6.24
C PRO A 292 -16.02 0.51 5.75
N ALA A 293 -16.84 -0.18 6.54
CA ALA A 293 -18.24 -0.48 6.17
C ALA A 293 -19.06 0.80 6.02
N ALA A 294 -18.96 1.74 6.97
CA ALA A 294 -19.62 3.04 6.89
C ALA A 294 -19.14 3.85 5.68
N ALA A 295 -17.82 3.89 5.46
CA ALA A 295 -17.21 4.56 4.32
C ALA A 295 -17.69 3.99 2.98
N LEU A 296 -17.77 2.67 2.87
CA LEU A 296 -18.28 1.99 1.68
C LEU A 296 -19.77 2.24 1.46
N ALA A 297 -20.59 2.29 2.53
CA ALA A 297 -21.99 2.66 2.42
C ALA A 297 -22.15 4.07 1.83
N ILE A 298 -21.34 5.03 2.31
CA ILE A 298 -21.31 6.39 1.76
C ILE A 298 -20.87 6.37 0.29
N PHE A 299 -19.80 5.67 -0.04
CA PHE A 299 -19.27 5.55 -1.40
C PHE A 299 -20.30 4.97 -2.37
N TRP A 300 -20.94 3.85 -2.02
CA TRP A 300 -21.91 3.21 -2.89
C TRP A 300 -23.20 4.01 -3.04
N THR A 301 -23.63 4.73 -1.99
CA THR A 301 -24.73 5.70 -2.07
C THR A 301 -24.38 6.79 -3.08
N PHE A 302 -23.19 7.34 -3.01
CA PHE A 302 -22.70 8.35 -3.95
C PHE A 302 -22.62 7.81 -5.39
N VAL A 303 -22.11 6.60 -5.59
CA VAL A 303 -22.10 5.93 -6.90
C VAL A 303 -23.51 5.76 -7.47
N TRP A 304 -24.48 5.42 -6.63
CA TRP A 304 -25.87 5.26 -7.02
C TRP A 304 -26.51 6.59 -7.43
N LEU A 305 -26.32 7.64 -6.65
CA LEU A 305 -26.83 8.99 -6.94
C LEU A 305 -26.26 9.60 -8.21
N THR A 306 -25.00 9.28 -8.54
CA THR A 306 -24.29 9.83 -9.72
C THR A 306 -24.40 8.94 -10.95
N ARG A 307 -25.24 7.90 -10.94
CA ARG A 307 -25.49 7.09 -12.16
C ARG A 307 -26.11 7.95 -13.24
N PRO A 308 -25.62 7.86 -14.50
CA PRO A 308 -26.28 8.53 -15.61
C PRO A 308 -27.74 8.03 -15.70
N ARG A 309 -28.69 8.96 -15.57
CA ARG A 309 -30.10 8.67 -15.85
C ARG A 309 -30.21 8.50 -17.36
N GLY A 310 -30.26 7.26 -17.87
CA GLY A 310 -30.49 7.02 -19.29
C GLY A 310 -29.83 5.81 -19.94
N SER A 311 -29.34 4.82 -19.21
CA SER A 311 -28.91 3.54 -19.80
C SER A 311 -29.86 2.40 -19.39
N GLY A 312 -31.14 2.64 -19.58
CA GLY A 312 -32.17 1.63 -19.49
C GLY A 312 -32.80 1.47 -20.87
N ALA A 313 -32.23 0.59 -21.69
CA ALA A 313 -32.88 -0.17 -22.77
C ALA A 313 -31.93 -1.25 -23.26
#